data_3b128faf95bd904a6dd5540877e0bcd5
#
_entry.id   3b128faf95bd904a6dd5540877e0bcd5
#
_cell.length_a   1.000
_cell.length_b   1.000
_cell.length_c   1.000
_cell.angle_alpha   90.00
_cell.angle_beta   90.00
_cell.angle_gamma   90.00
#
_symmetry.space_group_name_H-M   'P 1'
#
loop_
_entity.id
_entity.type
_entity.pdbx_description
1 polymer ?
#
loop_
_entity_poly.entity_id
_entity_poly.type
_entity_poly.pdbx_seq_one_letter_code
_entity_poly.pdbx_strand_id
1 'polypeptide(L)'
;MEKILLLLESDAMQDALTDSFTNFHVQTCGPGEATDVLANFRPDALILDLFLPGTDGFTILESCEALLPPVILLLSVLDSEYVRKRAVQLGVDFIIQKPCPVDYIVHHLSYMLMTNELQDFTDNNALVEYHLNPFYIHAKERVLEALGHAILMCAEDPDCLLTKEIYAEVCKNYGTSTDGVDQAIRRALRNTWCNRQKHPAAWEQFFHGYDHCPSNGVFIATLAAYLRKKYPSRFRKGSRLS
;
A
#
# COMPACT_ATOMS: atom_id res chain seq x y z
N MET A 1 -21.61 6.08 -6.90
CA MET A 1 -20.96 7.26 -6.28
C MET A 1 -20.17 6.72 -5.11
N GLU A 2 -18.87 6.89 -5.15
CA GLU A 2 -17.93 6.36 -4.14
C GLU A 2 -18.18 7.04 -2.79
N LYS A 3 -17.92 6.29 -1.74
CA LYS A 3 -18.18 6.68 -0.35
C LYS A 3 -16.87 6.94 0.37
N ILE A 4 -16.76 8.08 0.99
CA ILE A 4 -15.59 8.48 1.77
C ILE A 4 -16.00 8.66 3.22
N LEU A 5 -15.28 8.02 4.14
CA LEU A 5 -15.41 8.26 5.57
C LEU A 5 -14.27 9.15 6.04
N LEU A 6 -14.61 10.23 6.74
CA LEU A 6 -13.66 11.12 7.40
C LEU A 6 -13.68 10.89 8.90
N LEU A 7 -12.51 10.69 9.49
CA LEU A 7 -12.29 10.50 10.92
C LEU A 7 -11.14 11.42 11.34
N LEU A 8 -11.46 12.71 11.54
CA LEU A 8 -10.46 13.75 11.72
C LEU A 8 -10.70 14.49 13.06
N GLU A 9 -9.61 15.01 13.63
CA GLU A 9 -9.66 15.83 14.85
C GLU A 9 -10.30 17.20 14.61
N SER A 10 -10.04 17.80 13.44
CA SER A 10 -10.41 19.16 13.12
C SER A 10 -11.71 19.23 12.32
N ASP A 11 -12.77 19.81 12.91
CA ASP A 11 -14.03 20.05 12.22
C ASP A 11 -13.85 20.93 10.98
N ALA A 12 -13.00 21.95 11.05
CA ALA A 12 -12.69 22.82 9.91
C ALA A 12 -12.06 22.06 8.75
N MET A 13 -11.23 21.06 9.01
CA MET A 13 -10.66 20.19 7.97
C MET A 13 -11.72 19.24 7.40
N GLN A 14 -12.61 18.72 8.25
CA GLN A 14 -13.73 17.87 7.83
C GLN A 14 -14.66 18.63 6.88
N ASP A 15 -15.05 19.86 7.26
CA ASP A 15 -15.91 20.71 6.44
C ASP A 15 -15.26 21.03 5.09
N ALA A 16 -14.00 21.46 5.12
CA ALA A 16 -13.26 21.79 3.90
C ALA A 16 -13.09 20.59 2.93
N LEU A 17 -12.85 19.40 3.46
CA LEU A 17 -12.78 18.18 2.66
C LEU A 17 -14.14 17.77 2.13
N THR A 18 -15.20 17.86 2.95
CA THR A 18 -16.58 17.56 2.55
C THR A 18 -17.01 18.47 1.39
N ASP A 19 -16.73 19.76 1.49
CA ASP A 19 -17.04 20.74 0.44
C ASP A 19 -16.24 20.48 -0.86
N SER A 20 -15.02 19.95 -0.73
CA SER A 20 -14.15 19.67 -1.89
C SER A 20 -14.50 18.36 -2.60
N PHE A 21 -15.09 17.39 -1.91
CA PHE A 21 -15.47 16.09 -2.47
C PHE A 21 -16.88 16.08 -3.09
N THR A 22 -17.18 17.02 -4.00
CA THR A 22 -18.53 17.26 -4.57
C THR A 22 -19.13 16.06 -5.31
N ASN A 23 -18.30 15.16 -5.83
CA ASN A 23 -18.72 13.97 -6.59
C ASN A 23 -18.74 12.69 -5.76
N PHE A 24 -18.54 12.78 -4.45
CA PHE A 24 -18.45 11.65 -3.53
C PHE A 24 -19.57 11.72 -2.49
N HIS A 25 -19.89 10.56 -1.92
CA HIS A 25 -20.77 10.51 -0.75
C HIS A 25 -19.88 10.51 0.50
N VAL A 26 -19.75 11.67 1.13
CA VAL A 26 -18.90 11.86 2.30
C VAL A 26 -19.71 11.70 3.58
N GLN A 27 -19.19 10.93 4.53
CA GLN A 27 -19.69 10.85 5.89
C GLN A 27 -18.55 11.12 6.87
N THR A 28 -18.89 11.78 7.98
CA THR A 28 -17.97 12.03 9.10
C THR A 28 -18.43 11.25 10.32
N CYS A 29 -17.53 10.85 11.20
CA CYS A 29 -17.90 10.29 12.50
C CYS A 29 -16.80 10.55 13.54
N GLY A 30 -17.19 10.42 14.81
CA GLY A 30 -16.25 10.42 15.93
C GLY A 30 -15.59 9.04 16.12
N PRO A 31 -14.47 8.97 16.88
CA PRO A 31 -13.77 7.71 17.13
C PRO A 31 -14.65 6.62 17.75
N GLY A 32 -15.57 6.98 18.64
CA GLY A 32 -16.47 6.03 19.31
C GLY A 32 -17.52 5.40 18.41
N GLU A 33 -17.79 6.00 17.24
CA GLU A 33 -18.77 5.55 16.27
C GLU A 33 -18.16 4.80 15.09
N ALA A 34 -16.83 4.78 15.03
CA ALA A 34 -16.07 4.30 13.85
C ALA A 34 -16.48 2.88 13.42
N THR A 35 -16.61 1.95 14.37
CA THR A 35 -16.98 0.56 14.07
C THR A 35 -18.36 0.46 13.45
N ASP A 36 -19.37 1.13 14.04
CA ASP A 36 -20.74 1.09 13.56
C ASP A 36 -20.88 1.77 12.20
N VAL A 37 -20.21 2.90 12.02
CA VAL A 37 -20.23 3.64 10.75
C VAL A 37 -19.54 2.84 9.65
N LEU A 38 -18.36 2.26 9.89
CA LEU A 38 -17.66 1.40 8.91
C LEU A 38 -18.52 0.21 8.51
N ALA A 39 -19.20 -0.46 9.46
CA ALA A 39 -20.05 -1.61 9.18
C ALA A 39 -21.28 -1.26 8.33
N ASN A 40 -21.93 -0.12 8.62
CA ASN A 40 -23.19 0.28 7.97
C ASN A 40 -22.97 1.08 6.69
N PHE A 41 -22.06 2.04 6.70
CA PHE A 41 -21.77 2.92 5.58
C PHE A 41 -20.96 2.21 4.48
N ARG A 42 -20.04 1.32 4.86
CA ARG A 42 -19.13 0.58 3.95
C ARG A 42 -18.45 1.53 2.97
N PRO A 43 -17.55 2.38 3.45
CA PRO A 43 -16.87 3.34 2.60
C PRO A 43 -15.90 2.64 1.62
N ASP A 44 -15.64 3.30 0.49
CA ASP A 44 -14.60 2.92 -0.47
C ASP A 44 -13.23 3.47 -0.05
N ALA A 45 -13.25 4.56 0.74
CA ALA A 45 -12.04 5.15 1.31
C ALA A 45 -12.26 5.67 2.73
N LEU A 46 -11.18 5.62 3.53
CA LEU A 46 -11.09 6.21 4.87
C LEU A 46 -9.97 7.25 4.90
N ILE A 47 -10.27 8.48 5.29
CA ILE A 47 -9.27 9.48 5.67
C ILE A 47 -9.28 9.57 7.19
N LEU A 48 -8.13 9.28 7.79
CA LEU A 48 -8.00 9.10 9.23
C LEU A 48 -6.87 9.97 9.79
N ASP A 49 -7.13 10.75 10.83
CA ASP A 49 -6.07 11.38 11.61
C ASP A 49 -5.38 10.36 12.53
N LEU A 50 -4.04 10.44 12.63
CA LEU A 50 -3.31 9.64 13.60
C LEU A 50 -3.68 10.02 15.04
N PHE A 51 -3.84 11.31 15.33
CA PHE A 51 -4.27 11.78 16.65
C PHE A 51 -5.76 12.12 16.62
N LEU A 52 -6.50 11.50 17.52
CA LEU A 52 -7.94 11.66 17.67
C LEU A 52 -8.28 11.89 19.15
N PRO A 53 -9.37 12.59 19.47
CA PRO A 53 -9.81 12.78 20.84
C PRO A 53 -10.03 11.44 21.56
N GLY A 54 -9.23 11.22 22.63
CA GLY A 54 -9.36 10.03 23.49
C GLY A 54 -8.79 8.72 22.94
N THR A 55 -8.24 8.71 21.71
CA THR A 55 -7.64 7.54 21.09
C THR A 55 -6.61 7.94 20.02
N ASP A 56 -6.16 7.00 19.22
CA ASP A 56 -5.34 7.26 18.04
C ASP A 56 -5.82 6.42 16.84
N GLY A 57 -5.41 6.86 15.65
CA GLY A 57 -5.82 6.23 14.40
C GLY A 57 -5.38 4.76 14.27
N PHE A 58 -4.25 4.39 14.85
CA PHE A 58 -3.79 3.00 14.82
C PHE A 58 -4.71 2.08 15.62
N THR A 59 -5.14 2.53 16.79
CA THR A 59 -6.12 1.80 17.62
C THR A 59 -7.44 1.59 16.87
N ILE A 60 -7.91 2.60 16.11
CA ILE A 60 -9.11 2.46 15.27
C ILE A 60 -8.88 1.41 14.16
N LEU A 61 -7.75 1.49 13.45
CA LEU A 61 -7.42 0.54 12.38
C LEU A 61 -7.32 -0.91 12.89
N GLU A 62 -6.77 -1.10 14.09
CA GLU A 62 -6.69 -2.43 14.73
C GLU A 62 -8.06 -2.97 15.12
N SER A 63 -8.87 -2.14 15.78
CA SER A 63 -10.19 -2.56 16.26
C SER A 63 -11.20 -2.81 15.14
N CYS A 64 -11.01 -2.17 13.99
CA CYS A 64 -11.90 -2.27 12.84
C CYS A 64 -11.32 -3.07 11.66
N GLU A 65 -10.25 -3.86 11.86
CA GLU A 65 -9.47 -4.53 10.78
C GLU A 65 -10.35 -5.24 9.73
N ALA A 66 -11.41 -5.91 10.16
CA ALA A 66 -12.32 -6.65 9.26
C ALA A 66 -13.30 -5.77 8.47
N LEU A 67 -13.40 -4.49 8.81
CA LEU A 67 -14.36 -3.52 8.25
C LEU A 67 -13.67 -2.42 7.44
N LEU A 68 -12.35 -2.41 7.40
CA LEU A 68 -11.57 -1.37 6.74
C LEU A 68 -11.83 -1.35 5.24
N PRO A 69 -11.95 -0.15 4.64
CA PRO A 69 -12.10 0.01 3.21
C PRO A 69 -10.80 -0.33 2.46
N PRO A 70 -10.89 -0.52 1.13
CA PRO A 70 -9.73 -0.81 0.30
C PRO A 70 -8.72 0.35 0.24
N VAL A 71 -9.15 1.60 0.46
CA VAL A 71 -8.27 2.78 0.44
C VAL A 71 -8.23 3.43 1.82
N ILE A 72 -7.03 3.55 2.39
CA ILE A 72 -6.80 4.17 3.70
C ILE A 72 -5.71 5.24 3.60
N LEU A 73 -6.08 6.48 3.88
CA LEU A 73 -5.20 7.63 3.89
C LEU A 73 -5.05 8.14 5.33
N LEU A 74 -3.83 8.09 5.85
CA LEU A 74 -3.52 8.53 7.22
C LEU A 74 -2.92 9.94 7.21
N LEU A 75 -3.50 10.85 7.99
CA LEU A 75 -2.94 12.17 8.22
C LEU A 75 -2.16 12.18 9.54
N SER A 76 -0.92 12.69 9.54
CA SER A 76 -0.08 12.69 10.73
C SER A 76 0.78 13.95 10.84
N VAL A 77 0.88 14.52 12.04
CA VAL A 77 1.88 15.55 12.37
C VAL A 77 3.25 14.93 12.66
N LEU A 78 3.28 13.64 12.97
CA LEU A 78 4.52 12.92 13.25
C LEU A 78 5.05 12.27 11.97
N ASP A 79 6.31 12.55 11.66
CA ASP A 79 7.10 11.88 10.66
C ASP A 79 8.17 11.05 11.35
N SER A 80 7.86 9.79 11.67
CA SER A 80 8.80 8.89 12.33
C SER A 80 8.78 7.49 11.70
N GLU A 81 9.90 6.80 11.81
CA GLU A 81 10.03 5.42 11.34
C GLU A 81 8.97 4.49 11.97
N TYR A 82 8.67 4.71 13.25
CA TYR A 82 7.63 3.94 13.96
C TYR A 82 6.25 4.12 13.31
N VAL A 83 5.85 5.38 13.04
CA VAL A 83 4.56 5.70 12.40
C VAL A 83 4.46 5.04 11.03
N ARG A 84 5.51 5.15 10.21
CA ARG A 84 5.52 4.55 8.86
C ARG A 84 5.44 3.03 8.90
N LYS A 85 6.27 2.36 9.73
CA LYS A 85 6.22 0.91 9.89
C LYS A 85 4.87 0.42 10.38
N ARG A 86 4.30 1.12 11.37
CA ARG A 86 3.00 0.73 11.92
C ARG A 86 1.87 0.93 10.93
N ALA A 87 1.87 2.02 10.20
CA ALA A 87 0.89 2.29 9.14
C ALA A 87 0.90 1.18 8.06
N VAL A 88 2.09 0.80 7.57
CA VAL A 88 2.23 -0.32 6.61
C VAL A 88 1.68 -1.63 7.18
N GLN A 89 1.99 -1.94 8.45
CA GLN A 89 1.46 -3.13 9.12
C GLN A 89 -0.07 -3.15 9.24
N LEU A 90 -0.68 -1.98 9.32
CA LEU A 90 -2.12 -1.79 9.43
C LEU A 90 -2.83 -1.59 8.08
N GLY A 91 -2.09 -1.71 6.97
CA GLY A 91 -2.66 -1.64 5.63
C GLY A 91 -2.98 -0.22 5.15
N VAL A 92 -2.38 0.80 5.77
CA VAL A 92 -2.48 2.19 5.28
C VAL A 92 -1.80 2.32 3.93
N ASP A 93 -2.51 2.90 2.95
CA ASP A 93 -2.00 3.06 1.59
C ASP A 93 -1.08 4.26 1.44
N PHE A 94 -1.42 5.36 2.12
CA PHE A 94 -0.67 6.59 2.01
C PHE A 94 -0.70 7.37 3.33
N ILE A 95 0.44 8.01 3.66
CA ILE A 95 0.56 8.89 4.82
C ILE A 95 0.80 10.31 4.29
N ILE A 96 -0.04 11.23 4.70
CA ILE A 96 0.16 12.66 4.43
C ILE A 96 0.60 13.35 5.71
N GLN A 97 1.74 14.03 5.63
CA GLN A 97 2.23 14.82 6.74
C GLN A 97 1.50 16.16 6.84
N LYS A 98 0.99 16.45 8.03
CA LYS A 98 0.42 17.77 8.36
C LYS A 98 1.52 18.78 8.74
N PRO A 99 1.39 20.08 8.40
CA PRO A 99 0.24 20.69 7.71
C PRO A 99 0.26 20.39 6.20
N CYS A 100 -0.92 20.15 5.63
CA CYS A 100 -1.08 19.90 4.20
C CYS A 100 -2.30 20.64 3.63
N PRO A 101 -2.24 21.11 2.38
CA PRO A 101 -3.39 21.70 1.71
C PRO A 101 -4.50 20.68 1.48
N VAL A 102 -5.76 21.12 1.55
CA VAL A 102 -6.94 20.28 1.26
C VAL A 102 -6.86 19.71 -0.16
N ASP A 103 -6.52 20.52 -1.15
CA ASP A 103 -6.38 20.11 -2.55
C ASP A 103 -5.38 18.96 -2.73
N TYR A 104 -4.33 18.92 -1.92
CA TYR A 104 -3.36 17.83 -1.95
C TYR A 104 -3.98 16.50 -1.51
N ILE A 105 -4.79 16.54 -0.44
CA ILE A 105 -5.52 15.36 0.06
C ILE A 105 -6.53 14.89 -0.99
N VAL A 106 -7.32 15.82 -1.53
CA VAL A 106 -8.34 15.54 -2.55
C VAL A 106 -7.72 14.92 -3.79
N HIS A 107 -6.62 15.48 -4.28
CA HIS A 107 -5.91 14.96 -5.45
C HIS A 107 -5.42 13.52 -5.24
N HIS A 108 -4.74 13.27 -4.11
CA HIS A 108 -4.21 11.94 -3.80
C HIS A 108 -5.32 10.91 -3.64
N LEU A 109 -6.37 11.23 -2.87
CA LEU A 109 -7.47 10.30 -2.67
C LEU A 109 -8.21 10.01 -3.98
N SER A 110 -8.53 11.03 -4.78
CA SER A 110 -9.19 10.85 -6.07
C SER A 110 -8.37 9.97 -7.01
N TYR A 111 -7.05 10.17 -7.07
CA TYR A 111 -6.16 9.32 -7.84
C TYR A 111 -6.19 7.86 -7.35
N MET A 112 -6.16 7.66 -6.03
CA MET A 112 -6.21 6.32 -5.42
C MET A 112 -7.54 5.62 -5.68
N LEU A 113 -8.66 6.35 -5.62
CA LEU A 113 -9.99 5.81 -5.91
C LEU A 113 -10.17 5.49 -7.39
N MET A 114 -9.78 6.39 -8.31
CA MET A 114 -9.80 6.12 -9.75
C MET A 114 -8.98 4.88 -10.12
N THR A 115 -7.83 4.70 -9.49
CA THR A 115 -7.02 3.50 -9.68
C THR A 115 -7.63 2.29 -9.00
N ASN A 116 -8.40 2.46 -7.93
CA ASN A 116 -9.12 1.39 -7.24
C ASN A 116 -10.37 0.93 -8.02
N GLU A 117 -11.10 1.81 -8.71
CA GLU A 117 -12.19 1.41 -9.63
C GLU A 117 -11.66 0.58 -10.83
N LEU A 118 -10.42 0.81 -11.25
CA LEU A 118 -9.70 -0.05 -12.20
C LEU A 118 -9.26 -1.38 -11.54
N GLN A 119 -9.49 -1.54 -10.22
CA GLN A 119 -9.07 -2.67 -9.38
C GLN A 119 -10.05 -3.87 -9.37
N ASP A 120 -10.86 -4.06 -10.39
CA ASP A 120 -11.07 -5.43 -10.83
C ASP A 120 -9.77 -5.90 -11.50
N PHE A 121 -8.70 -6.00 -10.68
CA PHE A 121 -7.47 -6.62 -11.15
C PHE A 121 -7.86 -7.98 -11.72
N THR A 122 -7.79 -8.09 -13.03
CA THR A 122 -8.14 -9.31 -13.75
C THR A 122 -7.34 -10.50 -13.24
N ASP A 123 -6.14 -10.21 -12.70
CA ASP A 123 -5.28 -11.22 -12.06
C ASP A 123 -4.36 -10.60 -10.99
N ASN A 124 -3.64 -11.46 -10.28
CA ASN A 124 -2.70 -11.04 -9.25
C ASN A 124 -1.43 -10.37 -9.81
N ASN A 125 -1.10 -10.53 -11.10
CA ASN A 125 0.05 -9.87 -11.72
C ASN A 125 -0.22 -8.38 -11.89
N ALA A 126 -1.41 -8.01 -12.36
CA ALA A 126 -1.85 -6.62 -12.46
C ALA A 126 -1.86 -5.93 -11.08
N LEU A 127 -2.27 -6.65 -10.02
CA LEU A 127 -2.20 -6.17 -8.64
C LEU A 127 -0.76 -5.87 -8.21
N VAL A 128 0.17 -6.79 -8.46
CA VAL A 128 1.58 -6.59 -8.10
C VAL A 128 2.20 -5.45 -8.89
N GLU A 129 1.92 -5.36 -10.20
CA GLU A 129 2.40 -4.28 -11.05
C GLU A 129 1.92 -2.91 -10.56
N TYR A 130 0.65 -2.80 -10.18
CA TYR A 130 0.08 -1.58 -9.58
C TYR A 130 0.89 -1.13 -8.36
N HIS A 131 1.23 -2.05 -7.45
CA HIS A 131 2.01 -1.73 -6.24
C HIS A 131 3.51 -1.54 -6.48
N LEU A 132 4.04 -1.97 -7.63
CA LEU A 132 5.42 -1.69 -8.05
C LEU A 132 5.58 -0.32 -8.73
N ASN A 133 4.56 0.16 -9.43
CA ASN A 133 4.62 1.42 -10.19
C ASN A 133 5.08 2.63 -9.36
N PRO A 134 4.60 2.84 -8.11
CA PRO A 134 5.03 3.99 -7.29
C PRO A 134 6.52 4.01 -6.94
N PHE A 135 7.24 2.90 -7.10
CA PHE A 135 8.69 2.86 -6.89
C PHE A 135 9.48 3.37 -8.08
N TYR A 136 8.85 3.54 -9.25
CA TYR A 136 9.52 3.97 -10.49
C TYR A 136 10.77 3.16 -10.82
N ILE A 137 10.66 1.83 -10.77
CA ILE A 137 11.79 0.93 -11.02
C ILE A 137 12.13 0.92 -12.52
N HIS A 138 13.25 1.56 -12.85
CA HIS A 138 13.75 1.58 -14.23
C HIS A 138 14.48 0.29 -14.57
N ALA A 139 13.82 -0.60 -15.27
CA ALA A 139 14.39 -1.86 -15.75
C ALA A 139 13.77 -2.28 -17.08
N LYS A 140 14.35 -3.30 -17.72
CA LYS A 140 13.70 -3.96 -18.85
C LYS A 140 12.43 -4.65 -18.38
N GLU A 141 11.41 -4.70 -19.21
CA GLU A 141 10.12 -5.33 -18.93
C GLU A 141 10.26 -6.71 -18.28
N ARG A 142 11.05 -7.61 -18.86
CA ARG A 142 11.32 -8.95 -18.30
C ARG A 142 11.87 -8.94 -16.87
N VAL A 143 12.57 -7.89 -16.45
CA VAL A 143 13.10 -7.78 -15.07
C VAL A 143 12.00 -7.34 -14.13
N LEU A 144 11.09 -6.47 -14.58
CA LEU A 144 9.91 -6.05 -13.82
C LEU A 144 8.94 -7.22 -13.65
N GLU A 145 8.68 -7.97 -14.73
CA GLU A 145 7.88 -9.20 -14.69
C GLU A 145 8.47 -10.23 -13.71
N ALA A 146 9.80 -10.45 -13.78
CA ALA A 146 10.49 -11.37 -12.88
C ALA A 146 10.39 -10.94 -11.42
N LEU A 147 10.51 -9.64 -11.14
CA LEU A 147 10.35 -9.08 -9.80
C LEU A 147 8.89 -9.23 -9.33
N GLY A 148 7.92 -8.91 -10.18
CA GLY A 148 6.51 -9.06 -9.89
C GLY A 148 6.14 -10.51 -9.57
N HIS A 149 6.61 -11.46 -10.39
CA HIS A 149 6.40 -12.89 -10.17
C HIS A 149 7.01 -13.35 -8.82
N ALA A 150 8.21 -12.87 -8.49
CA ALA A 150 8.85 -13.20 -7.21
C ALA A 150 8.05 -12.67 -6.01
N ILE A 151 7.49 -11.46 -6.11
CA ILE A 151 6.63 -10.89 -5.08
C ILE A 151 5.34 -11.71 -4.95
N LEU A 152 4.72 -12.10 -6.07
CA LEU A 152 3.51 -12.89 -6.09
C LEU A 152 3.70 -14.25 -5.41
N MET A 153 4.73 -14.99 -5.80
CA MET A 153 5.04 -16.29 -5.19
C MET A 153 5.27 -16.16 -3.67
N CYS A 154 6.02 -15.14 -3.24
CA CYS A 154 6.23 -14.86 -1.82
C CYS A 154 4.94 -14.41 -1.10
N ALA A 155 4.00 -13.78 -1.81
CA ALA A 155 2.69 -13.43 -1.25
C ALA A 155 1.78 -14.66 -1.10
N GLU A 156 1.86 -15.62 -2.01
CA GLU A 156 1.10 -16.87 -1.96
C GLU A 156 1.66 -17.85 -0.93
N ASP A 157 2.99 -17.96 -0.83
CA ASP A 157 3.66 -18.82 0.15
C ASP A 157 4.78 -18.06 0.91
N PRO A 158 4.49 -17.61 2.15
CA PRO A 158 5.47 -16.90 2.98
C PRO A 158 6.71 -17.70 3.35
N ASP A 159 6.61 -19.02 3.33
CA ASP A 159 7.68 -19.94 3.71
C ASP A 159 8.56 -20.33 2.52
N CYS A 160 8.21 -19.86 1.31
CA CYS A 160 8.93 -20.13 0.08
C CYS A 160 10.33 -19.51 0.07
N LEU A 161 11.34 -20.30 -0.29
CA LEU A 161 12.75 -19.87 -0.30
C LEU A 161 13.08 -19.10 -1.58
N LEU A 162 13.41 -17.81 -1.44
CA LEU A 162 13.66 -16.90 -2.56
C LEU A 162 14.62 -17.46 -3.62
N THR A 163 15.78 -17.97 -3.21
CA THR A 163 16.80 -18.42 -4.15
C THR A 163 16.56 -19.82 -4.72
N LYS A 164 15.99 -20.73 -3.91
CA LYS A 164 15.83 -22.12 -4.32
C LYS A 164 14.55 -22.38 -5.10
N GLU A 165 13.49 -21.70 -4.74
CA GLU A 165 12.14 -21.98 -5.25
C GLU A 165 11.67 -20.85 -6.17
N ILE A 166 11.64 -19.61 -5.66
CA ILE A 166 11.12 -18.47 -6.40
C ILE A 166 11.98 -18.20 -7.65
N TYR A 167 13.29 -18.04 -7.48
CA TYR A 167 14.16 -17.76 -8.63
C TYR A 167 14.27 -18.96 -9.58
N ALA A 168 14.16 -20.18 -9.10
CA ALA A 168 14.14 -21.36 -9.97
C ALA A 168 12.91 -21.38 -10.88
N GLU A 169 11.73 -21.02 -10.36
CA GLU A 169 10.50 -20.92 -11.13
C GLU A 169 10.55 -19.74 -12.12
N VAL A 170 10.98 -18.58 -11.66
CA VAL A 170 11.19 -17.40 -12.52
C VAL A 170 12.15 -17.74 -13.69
N CYS A 171 13.22 -18.48 -13.42
CA CYS A 171 14.18 -18.86 -14.46
C CYS A 171 13.59 -19.76 -15.55
N LYS A 172 12.69 -20.68 -15.19
CA LYS A 172 12.00 -21.53 -16.18
C LYS A 172 11.19 -20.69 -17.15
N ASN A 173 10.51 -19.65 -16.63
CA ASN A 173 9.65 -18.80 -17.43
C ASN A 173 10.43 -17.80 -18.31
N TYR A 174 11.61 -17.36 -17.87
CA TYR A 174 12.35 -16.28 -18.54
C TYR A 174 13.65 -16.75 -19.22
N GLY A 175 13.97 -18.03 -19.16
CA GLY A 175 15.11 -18.63 -19.90
C GLY A 175 16.47 -18.07 -19.48
N THR A 176 16.68 -17.83 -18.20
CA THR A 176 17.93 -17.29 -17.63
C THR A 176 18.36 -18.11 -16.41
N SER A 177 19.54 -17.80 -15.85
CA SER A 177 20.00 -18.44 -14.61
C SER A 177 19.50 -17.71 -13.37
N THR A 178 19.43 -18.41 -12.23
CA THR A 178 19.04 -17.82 -10.93
C THR A 178 19.92 -16.63 -10.55
N ASP A 179 21.24 -16.74 -10.78
CA ASP A 179 22.17 -15.64 -10.56
C ASP A 179 21.90 -14.47 -11.50
N GLY A 180 21.52 -14.75 -12.74
CA GLY A 180 21.17 -13.73 -13.72
C GLY A 180 19.93 -12.93 -13.31
N VAL A 181 18.88 -13.60 -12.79
CA VAL A 181 17.68 -12.95 -12.27
C VAL A 181 18.02 -12.12 -11.03
N ASP A 182 18.72 -12.70 -10.05
CA ASP A 182 19.11 -11.99 -8.82
C ASP A 182 19.91 -10.72 -9.12
N GLN A 183 20.92 -10.83 -9.99
CA GLN A 183 21.74 -9.68 -10.37
C GLN A 183 20.96 -8.61 -11.14
N ALA A 184 20.03 -9.01 -12.02
CA ALA A 184 19.23 -8.07 -12.79
C ALA A 184 18.27 -7.28 -11.89
N ILE A 185 17.57 -7.96 -10.97
CA ILE A 185 16.69 -7.33 -9.99
C ILE A 185 17.51 -6.42 -9.07
N ARG A 186 18.65 -6.90 -8.53
CA ARG A 186 19.53 -6.13 -7.67
C ARG A 186 20.04 -4.84 -8.33
N ARG A 187 20.40 -4.91 -9.62
CA ARG A 187 20.82 -3.74 -10.39
C ARG A 187 19.67 -2.75 -10.56
N ALA A 188 18.48 -3.22 -10.89
CA ALA A 188 17.29 -2.39 -11.07
C ALA A 188 16.94 -1.65 -9.76
N LEU A 189 16.87 -2.37 -8.65
CA LEU A 189 16.60 -1.77 -7.33
C LEU A 189 17.67 -0.75 -6.92
N ARG A 190 18.95 -1.05 -7.09
CA ARG A 190 20.04 -0.11 -6.77
C ARG A 190 19.99 1.17 -7.61
N ASN A 191 19.78 1.04 -8.91
CA ASN A 191 19.67 2.20 -9.80
C ASN A 191 18.51 3.11 -9.40
N THR A 192 17.39 2.51 -9.04
CA THR A 192 16.20 3.27 -8.61
C THR A 192 16.41 3.88 -7.23
N TRP A 193 17.01 3.12 -6.30
CA TRP A 193 17.35 3.62 -4.97
C TRP A 193 18.25 4.86 -5.00
N CYS A 194 19.28 4.88 -5.86
CA CYS A 194 20.14 6.05 -6.03
C CYS A 194 19.39 7.30 -6.50
N ASN A 195 18.26 7.13 -7.17
CA ASN A 195 17.42 8.20 -7.69
C ASN A 195 16.10 8.39 -6.91
N ARG A 196 15.91 7.71 -5.77
CA ARG A 196 14.65 7.68 -5.01
C ARG A 196 14.14 9.04 -4.56
N GLN A 197 15.03 10.03 -4.43
CA GLN A 197 14.66 11.39 -4.06
C GLN A 197 13.76 12.07 -5.09
N LYS A 198 13.73 11.60 -6.35
CA LYS A 198 12.84 12.11 -7.40
C LYS A 198 11.39 11.62 -7.21
N HIS A 199 11.23 10.44 -6.61
CA HIS A 199 9.96 9.76 -6.38
C HIS A 199 9.99 9.08 -5.00
N PRO A 200 10.00 9.87 -3.91
CA PRO A 200 10.29 9.34 -2.57
C PRO A 200 9.14 8.55 -1.94
N ALA A 201 7.89 8.79 -2.33
CA ALA A 201 6.70 8.35 -1.58
C ALA A 201 6.72 6.86 -1.21
N ALA A 202 6.83 5.95 -2.19
CA ALA A 202 6.84 4.51 -1.92
C ALA A 202 8.12 4.08 -1.15
N TRP A 203 9.28 4.64 -1.50
CA TRP A 203 10.53 4.33 -0.81
C TRP A 203 10.50 4.76 0.66
N GLU A 204 9.96 5.94 0.94
CA GLU A 204 9.78 6.43 2.29
C GLU A 204 8.74 5.62 3.07
N GLN A 205 7.64 5.25 2.44
CA GLN A 205 6.59 4.45 3.06
C GLN A 205 7.10 3.08 3.53
N PHE A 206 7.80 2.35 2.65
CA PHE A 206 8.19 0.96 2.91
C PHE A 206 9.62 0.80 3.45
N PHE A 207 10.53 1.73 3.13
CA PHE A 207 11.97 1.60 3.40
C PHE A 207 12.57 2.84 4.05
N HIS A 208 11.76 3.63 4.78
CA HIS A 208 12.25 4.76 5.55
C HIS A 208 13.30 4.31 6.57
N GLY A 209 14.35 5.12 6.76
CA GLY A 209 15.45 4.81 7.68
C GLY A 209 16.45 3.76 7.18
N TYR A 210 16.29 3.27 5.95
CA TYR A 210 17.34 2.46 5.33
C TYR A 210 18.45 3.37 4.78
N ASP A 211 19.68 3.15 5.27
CA ASP A 211 20.86 3.89 4.79
C ASP A 211 21.36 3.37 3.45
N HIS A 212 20.98 2.16 3.08
CA HIS A 212 21.37 1.49 1.84
C HIS A 212 20.18 0.81 1.17
N CYS A 213 20.31 0.54 -0.12
CA CYS A 213 19.29 -0.16 -0.89
C CYS A 213 18.91 -1.50 -0.22
N PRO A 214 17.62 -1.78 0.00
CA PRO A 214 17.22 -3.07 0.53
C PRO A 214 17.70 -4.21 -0.38
N SER A 215 18.02 -5.36 0.21
CA SER A 215 18.31 -6.55 -0.59
C SER A 215 17.06 -6.99 -1.36
N ASN A 216 17.24 -7.78 -2.45
CA ASN A 216 16.12 -8.32 -3.22
C ASN A 216 15.12 -9.04 -2.32
N GLY A 217 15.62 -9.87 -1.38
CA GLY A 217 14.77 -10.62 -0.46
C GLY A 217 13.95 -9.72 0.46
N VAL A 218 14.58 -8.68 1.01
CA VAL A 218 13.89 -7.71 1.87
C VAL A 218 12.82 -6.95 1.08
N PHE A 219 13.14 -6.49 -0.12
CA PHE A 219 12.18 -5.78 -0.97
C PHE A 219 10.97 -6.65 -1.31
N ILE A 220 11.22 -7.86 -1.82
CA ILE A 220 10.18 -8.83 -2.20
C ILE A 220 9.31 -9.20 -1.00
N ALA A 221 9.92 -9.57 0.13
CA ALA A 221 9.19 -9.98 1.33
C ALA A 221 8.33 -8.86 1.92
N THR A 222 8.83 -7.61 1.89
CA THR A 222 8.09 -6.45 2.40
C THR A 222 6.83 -6.19 1.59
N LEU A 223 6.93 -6.16 0.26
CA LEU A 223 5.76 -5.97 -0.59
C LEU A 223 4.80 -7.17 -0.52
N ALA A 224 5.32 -8.38 -0.52
CA ALA A 224 4.51 -9.59 -0.40
C ALA A 224 3.70 -9.61 0.92
N ALA A 225 4.32 -9.24 2.03
CA ALA A 225 3.65 -9.14 3.33
C ALA A 225 2.56 -8.06 3.32
N TYR A 226 2.83 -6.91 2.72
CA TYR A 226 1.84 -5.85 2.54
C TYR A 226 0.64 -6.34 1.71
N LEU A 227 0.88 -6.97 0.56
CA LEU A 227 -0.18 -7.48 -0.31
C LEU A 227 -1.06 -8.52 0.38
N ARG A 228 -0.47 -9.46 1.13
CA ARG A 228 -1.23 -10.44 1.92
C ARG A 228 -2.16 -9.79 2.93
N LYS A 229 -1.67 -8.76 3.61
CA LYS A 229 -2.47 -8.03 4.58
C LYS A 229 -3.57 -7.22 3.93
N LYS A 230 -3.25 -6.53 2.85
CA LYS A 230 -4.17 -5.65 2.12
C LYS A 230 -5.26 -6.43 1.37
N TYR A 231 -4.92 -7.60 0.81
CA TYR A 231 -5.81 -8.43 -0.02
C TYR A 231 -5.90 -9.87 0.51
N PRO A 232 -6.37 -10.08 1.76
CA PRO A 232 -6.34 -11.40 2.38
C PRO A 232 -7.17 -12.45 1.65
N SER A 233 -8.21 -12.05 0.92
CA SER A 233 -9.03 -12.95 0.10
C SER A 233 -8.29 -13.52 -1.11
N ARG A 234 -7.28 -12.81 -1.63
CA ARG A 234 -6.50 -13.22 -2.80
C ARG A 234 -5.33 -14.15 -2.46
N PHE A 235 -4.81 -14.06 -1.22
CA PHE A 235 -3.59 -14.76 -0.77
C PHE A 235 -3.84 -15.74 0.38
N ARG A 236 -5.06 -16.27 0.55
CA ARG A 236 -5.34 -17.32 1.55
C ARG A 236 -4.66 -18.63 1.14
N LYS A 237 -3.96 -19.31 2.09
CA LYS A 237 -3.45 -20.67 1.89
C LYS A 237 -4.62 -21.56 1.43
N GLY A 238 -4.57 -22.02 0.19
CA GLY A 238 -5.56 -22.95 -0.37
C GLY A 238 -6.35 -22.49 -1.59
N SER A 239 -6.26 -21.24 -2.01
CA SER A 239 -6.87 -20.78 -3.27
C SER A 239 -5.93 -20.97 -4.47
N ARG A 240 -5.48 -22.19 -4.73
CA ARG A 240 -5.07 -22.53 -6.09
C ARG A 240 -6.35 -22.58 -6.90
N LEU A 241 -6.58 -21.55 -7.71
CA LEU A 241 -7.60 -21.60 -8.76
C LEU A 241 -7.26 -22.78 -9.67
N SER A 242 -8.14 -23.78 -9.65
CA SER A 242 -8.20 -24.91 -10.57
C SER A 242 -8.50 -24.42 -11.99
#